data_8bdb136aa5d21390fd6c736c7e41bba8
#
_entry.id   8bdb136aa5d21390fd6c736c7e41bba8
#
_cell.length_a   1.000
_cell.length_b   1.000
_cell.length_c   1.000
_cell.angle_alpha   90.00
_cell.angle_beta   90.00
_cell.angle_gamma   90.00
#
_symmetry.space_group_name_H-M   'P 1'
#
loop_
_entity.id
_entity.type
_entity.pdbx_description
1 polymer ?
#
loop_
_entity_poly.entity_id
_entity_poly.type
_entity_poly.pdbx_seq_one_letter_code
_entity_poly.pdbx_strand_id
1 'polypeptide(L)'
;MAIRDTPAIRQTALDRARWFVFEHFELVLVLLLVSSMLAIHWFIDEKIAFLNFYYLPVIAAGFYLGRRGAVWSSVFIVVLVAFFEAFVGLNGSSAIEAGLNLRLLFTMIPWAGFLILTGYAVGTLADQRRARLEDLKGAYMTMLELMTFHLESSERHNTGHSFRVAERAVTLGRELGMRSEELEDLRVAALLHELGPQDPRLLRLFEQFPGDVRQLPIATSMRAALDLVGEYSHYHEHVGADWPVDLVRGSLAVKVLAVADAFETLQMPSPNRPPFSPWGAVEEIERGAGQIFATDVVRALRKLAAAPERSVEQIPRTLSVVRGA
;
A
#
# COMPACT_ATOMS: atom_id res chain seq x y z
N MET A 1 7.37 -31.52 34.59
CA MET A 1 7.10 -30.08 34.64
C MET A 1 6.30 -29.74 33.37
N ALA A 2 5.01 -29.55 33.55
CA ALA A 2 4.02 -29.57 32.48
C ALA A 2 4.07 -28.27 31.66
N ILE A 3 4.22 -28.43 30.37
CA ILE A 3 4.07 -27.34 29.36
C ILE A 3 2.57 -26.93 29.38
N ARG A 4 2.29 -25.74 29.84
CA ARG A 4 0.96 -25.12 29.75
C ARG A 4 0.64 -24.81 28.30
N ASP A 5 -0.28 -25.58 27.74
CA ASP A 5 -0.94 -25.25 26.48
C ASP A 5 -1.64 -23.88 26.65
N THR A 6 -1.20 -22.90 25.90
CA THR A 6 -1.92 -21.63 25.74
C THR A 6 -3.23 -21.93 25.02
N PRO A 7 -4.41 -21.56 25.58
CA PRO A 7 -5.68 -21.82 24.92
C PRO A 7 -5.72 -20.99 23.62
N ALA A 8 -5.88 -21.68 22.49
CA ALA A 8 -6.22 -21.06 21.21
C ALA A 8 -7.48 -20.22 21.43
N ILE A 9 -7.37 -18.89 21.28
CA ILE A 9 -8.48 -17.95 21.39
C ILE A 9 -9.50 -18.35 20.31
N ARG A 10 -10.60 -18.98 20.74
CA ARG A 10 -11.75 -19.27 19.89
C ARG A 10 -12.26 -17.92 19.36
N GLN A 11 -11.91 -17.59 18.12
CA GLN A 11 -12.50 -16.43 17.44
C GLN A 11 -14.02 -16.62 17.43
N THR A 12 -14.71 -15.75 18.14
CA THR A 12 -16.16 -15.78 18.19
C THR A 12 -16.76 -15.43 16.82
N ALA A 13 -18.00 -15.84 16.54
CA ALA A 13 -18.67 -15.46 15.28
C ALA A 13 -18.72 -13.93 15.11
N LEU A 14 -18.78 -13.19 16.22
CA LEU A 14 -18.71 -11.74 16.26
C LEU A 14 -17.35 -11.18 15.82
N ASP A 15 -16.24 -11.80 16.21
CA ASP A 15 -14.91 -11.35 15.80
C ASP A 15 -14.68 -11.56 14.30
N ARG A 16 -15.17 -12.68 13.76
CA ARG A 16 -15.14 -12.95 12.31
C ARG A 16 -16.01 -11.96 11.53
N ALA A 17 -17.21 -11.64 12.03
CA ALA A 17 -18.09 -10.65 11.41
C ALA A 17 -17.46 -9.23 11.46
N ARG A 18 -16.88 -8.83 12.58
CA ARG A 18 -16.16 -7.54 12.69
C ARG A 18 -14.99 -7.47 11.71
N TRP A 19 -14.17 -8.53 11.63
CA TRP A 19 -13.04 -8.58 10.71
C TRP A 19 -13.51 -8.50 9.26
N PHE A 20 -14.55 -9.25 8.88
CA PHE A 20 -15.16 -9.19 7.55
C PHE A 20 -15.68 -7.78 7.20
N VAL A 21 -16.36 -7.12 8.15
CA VAL A 21 -16.84 -5.73 7.94
C VAL A 21 -15.68 -4.76 7.76
N PHE A 22 -14.58 -4.91 8.49
CA PHE A 22 -13.41 -4.05 8.34
C PHE A 22 -12.69 -4.30 7.00
N GLU A 23 -12.53 -5.55 6.61
CA GLU A 23 -11.86 -5.93 5.36
C GLU A 23 -12.66 -5.52 4.12
N HIS A 24 -14.01 -5.56 4.21
CA HIS A 24 -14.91 -5.24 3.10
C HIS A 24 -15.77 -3.99 3.38
N PHE A 25 -15.24 -3.06 4.18
CA PHE A 25 -15.99 -1.88 4.64
C PHE A 25 -16.65 -1.12 3.49
N GLU A 26 -15.96 -0.96 2.38
CA GLU A 26 -16.43 -0.23 1.20
C GLU A 26 -17.67 -0.90 0.58
N LEU A 27 -17.64 -2.21 0.44
CA LEU A 27 -18.76 -2.99 -0.11
C LEU A 27 -19.94 -3.02 0.87
N VAL A 28 -19.68 -3.18 2.16
CA VAL A 28 -20.70 -3.18 3.21
C VAL A 28 -21.40 -1.82 3.26
N LEU A 29 -20.64 -0.72 3.14
CA LEU A 29 -21.19 0.64 3.09
C LEU A 29 -22.15 0.83 1.90
N VAL A 30 -21.73 0.41 0.70
CA VAL A 30 -22.57 0.50 -0.50
C VAL A 30 -23.83 -0.33 -0.35
N LEU A 31 -23.74 -1.57 0.14
CA LEU A 31 -24.90 -2.44 0.38
C LEU A 31 -25.85 -1.86 1.43
N LEU A 32 -25.32 -1.27 2.49
CA LEU A 32 -26.12 -0.60 3.52
C LEU A 32 -26.87 0.60 2.94
N LEU A 33 -26.21 1.42 2.12
CA LEU A 33 -26.84 2.54 1.45
C LEU A 33 -27.97 2.09 0.51
N VAL A 34 -27.71 1.05 -0.31
CA VAL A 34 -28.74 0.49 -1.22
C VAL A 34 -29.92 -0.05 -0.43
N SER A 35 -29.66 -0.84 0.63
CA SER A 35 -30.70 -1.44 1.46
C SER A 35 -31.55 -0.39 2.19
N SER A 36 -30.92 0.66 2.72
CA SER A 36 -31.64 1.77 3.38
C SER A 36 -32.49 2.54 2.39
N MET A 37 -31.97 2.80 1.18
CA MET A 37 -32.73 3.47 0.14
C MET A 37 -33.95 2.64 -0.31
N LEU A 38 -33.77 1.32 -0.46
CA LEU A 38 -34.89 0.44 -0.81
C LEU A 38 -35.95 0.38 0.30
N ALA A 39 -35.54 0.33 1.58
CA ALA A 39 -36.47 0.37 2.71
C ALA A 39 -37.27 1.68 2.75
N ILE A 40 -36.62 2.83 2.53
CA ILE A 40 -37.30 4.13 2.48
C ILE A 40 -38.23 4.21 1.26
N HIS A 41 -37.80 3.69 0.10
CA HIS A 41 -38.62 3.66 -1.11
C HIS A 41 -39.97 2.97 -0.92
N TRP A 42 -40.03 1.96 0.00
CA TRP A 42 -41.28 1.29 0.35
C TRP A 42 -42.29 2.20 1.03
N PHE A 43 -41.85 3.20 1.81
CA PHE A 43 -42.71 4.08 2.62
C PHE A 43 -43.10 5.39 1.93
N ILE A 44 -42.47 5.73 0.79
CA ILE A 44 -42.68 7.00 0.12
C ILE A 44 -43.73 6.87 -0.99
N ASP A 45 -44.71 7.79 -1.00
CA ASP A 45 -45.74 7.86 -2.03
C ASP A 45 -45.20 8.45 -3.34
N GLU A 46 -44.33 9.48 -3.27
CA GLU A 46 -43.71 10.15 -4.41
C GLU A 46 -42.44 9.45 -4.89
N LYS A 47 -42.61 8.22 -5.41
CA LYS A 47 -41.50 7.32 -5.80
C LYS A 47 -40.56 7.90 -6.85
N ILE A 48 -41.10 8.67 -7.83
CA ILE A 48 -40.31 9.23 -8.93
C ILE A 48 -39.25 10.23 -8.42
N ALA A 49 -39.65 11.11 -7.48
CA ALA A 49 -38.73 12.07 -6.88
C ALA A 49 -37.61 11.37 -6.09
N PHE A 50 -37.97 10.26 -5.43
CA PHE A 50 -37.03 9.49 -4.62
C PHE A 50 -35.99 8.74 -5.43
N LEU A 51 -36.22 8.44 -6.70
CA LEU A 51 -35.25 7.79 -7.59
C LEU A 51 -33.90 8.50 -7.65
N ASN A 52 -33.88 9.82 -7.46
CA ASN A 52 -32.64 10.61 -7.48
C ASN A 52 -31.71 10.28 -6.32
N PHE A 53 -32.21 9.77 -5.19
CA PHE A 53 -31.38 9.39 -4.07
C PHE A 53 -30.51 8.16 -4.35
N TYR A 54 -30.87 7.32 -5.34
CA TYR A 54 -30.06 6.18 -5.75
C TYR A 54 -28.72 6.55 -6.40
N TYR A 55 -28.52 7.84 -6.75
CA TYR A 55 -27.20 8.32 -7.16
C TYR A 55 -26.17 8.26 -6.02
N LEU A 56 -26.58 8.40 -4.75
CA LEU A 56 -25.67 8.36 -3.60
C LEU A 56 -24.89 7.05 -3.48
N PRO A 57 -25.54 5.86 -3.44
CA PRO A 57 -24.80 4.60 -3.41
C PRO A 57 -23.96 4.35 -4.66
N VAL A 58 -24.40 4.85 -5.84
CA VAL A 58 -23.62 4.72 -7.08
C VAL A 58 -22.36 5.59 -7.05
N ILE A 59 -22.45 6.82 -6.55
CA ILE A 59 -21.30 7.71 -6.36
C ILE A 59 -20.34 7.11 -5.35
N ALA A 60 -20.86 6.59 -4.23
CA ALA A 60 -20.05 5.88 -3.22
C ALA A 60 -19.35 4.67 -3.83
N ALA A 61 -20.08 3.83 -4.59
CA ALA A 61 -19.49 2.69 -5.29
C ALA A 61 -18.41 3.13 -6.30
N GLY A 62 -18.61 4.23 -7.01
CA GLY A 62 -17.62 4.79 -7.94
C GLY A 62 -16.34 5.21 -7.24
N PHE A 63 -16.47 5.85 -6.09
CA PHE A 63 -15.34 6.34 -5.33
C PHE A 63 -14.54 5.20 -4.67
N TYR A 64 -15.21 4.22 -4.07
CA TYR A 64 -14.57 3.15 -3.31
C TYR A 64 -14.22 1.92 -4.18
N LEU A 65 -15.14 1.46 -5.02
CA LEU A 65 -15.00 0.23 -5.81
C LEU A 65 -14.48 0.46 -7.25
N GLY A 66 -14.30 1.75 -7.63
CA GLY A 66 -13.83 2.12 -8.96
C GLY A 66 -14.88 1.90 -10.06
N ARG A 67 -14.45 2.01 -11.33
CA ARG A 67 -15.34 1.97 -12.49
C ARG A 67 -16.18 0.69 -12.59
N ARG A 68 -15.55 -0.47 -12.44
CA ARG A 68 -16.26 -1.76 -12.56
C ARG A 68 -17.31 -1.92 -11.45
N GLY A 69 -16.95 -1.61 -10.20
CA GLY A 69 -17.86 -1.69 -9.07
C GLY A 69 -19.04 -0.73 -9.21
N ALA A 70 -18.82 0.51 -9.64
CA ALA A 70 -19.87 1.49 -9.86
C ALA A 70 -20.86 1.09 -10.95
N VAL A 71 -20.38 0.59 -12.09
CA VAL A 71 -21.26 0.13 -13.18
C VAL A 71 -22.10 -1.06 -12.74
N TRP A 72 -21.51 -2.07 -12.10
CA TRP A 72 -22.27 -3.20 -11.57
C TRP A 72 -23.28 -2.80 -10.49
N SER A 73 -22.92 -1.88 -9.60
CA SER A 73 -23.83 -1.33 -8.60
C SER A 73 -24.98 -0.58 -9.24
N SER A 74 -24.73 0.21 -10.28
CA SER A 74 -25.76 0.93 -11.03
C SER A 74 -26.74 -0.03 -11.71
N VAL A 75 -26.23 -1.04 -12.41
CA VAL A 75 -27.06 -2.07 -13.06
C VAL A 75 -27.88 -2.84 -12.02
N PHE A 76 -27.26 -3.22 -10.91
CA PHE A 76 -27.96 -3.91 -9.83
C PHE A 76 -29.10 -3.08 -9.26
N ILE A 77 -28.88 -1.79 -9.00
CA ILE A 77 -29.91 -0.87 -8.51
C ILE A 77 -31.04 -0.73 -9.52
N VAL A 78 -30.74 -0.57 -10.81
CA VAL A 78 -31.77 -0.49 -11.87
C VAL A 78 -32.63 -1.73 -11.90
N VAL A 79 -32.02 -2.92 -11.89
CA VAL A 79 -32.73 -4.20 -11.87
C VAL A 79 -33.58 -4.35 -10.60
N LEU A 80 -33.02 -3.97 -9.45
CA LEU A 80 -33.68 -4.05 -8.15
C LEU A 80 -34.93 -3.13 -8.11
N VAL A 81 -34.80 -1.87 -8.56
CA VAL A 81 -35.92 -0.92 -8.63
C VAL A 81 -36.97 -1.36 -9.62
N ALA A 82 -36.57 -1.83 -10.82
CA ALA A 82 -37.49 -2.35 -11.83
C ALA A 82 -38.27 -3.58 -11.31
N PHE A 83 -37.60 -4.48 -10.62
CA PHE A 83 -38.22 -5.64 -9.98
C PHE A 83 -39.21 -5.22 -8.91
N PHE A 84 -38.85 -4.25 -8.07
CA PHE A 84 -39.69 -3.72 -7.01
C PHE A 84 -40.96 -3.06 -7.59
N GLU A 85 -40.84 -2.21 -8.58
CA GLU A 85 -42.00 -1.58 -9.26
C GLU A 85 -42.93 -2.61 -9.93
N ALA A 86 -42.34 -3.62 -10.58
CA ALA A 86 -43.11 -4.71 -11.16
C ALA A 86 -43.88 -5.52 -10.09
N PHE A 87 -43.22 -5.81 -8.95
CA PHE A 87 -43.83 -6.56 -7.86
C PHE A 87 -45.00 -5.80 -7.20
N VAL A 88 -44.83 -4.48 -6.96
CA VAL A 88 -45.88 -3.63 -6.42
C VAL A 88 -47.03 -3.48 -7.40
N GLY A 89 -46.74 -3.33 -8.72
CA GLY A 89 -47.76 -3.27 -9.76
C GLY A 89 -48.59 -4.54 -9.89
N LEU A 90 -48.01 -5.73 -9.70
CA LEU A 90 -48.70 -7.02 -9.72
C LEU A 90 -49.64 -7.23 -8.52
N ASN A 91 -49.32 -6.65 -7.35
CA ASN A 91 -50.12 -6.76 -6.15
C ASN A 91 -51.19 -5.67 -6.01
N GLY A 92 -51.14 -4.63 -6.85
CA GLY A 92 -52.17 -3.59 -6.93
C GLY A 92 -53.36 -4.07 -7.76
N SER A 93 -54.58 -3.85 -7.26
CA SER A 93 -55.85 -4.38 -7.76
C SER A 93 -56.33 -3.95 -9.14
N SER A 94 -55.47 -3.48 -10.00
CA SER A 94 -55.75 -3.06 -11.39
C SER A 94 -54.94 -3.90 -12.39
N ALA A 95 -55.24 -5.20 -12.43
CA ALA A 95 -54.70 -6.12 -13.47
C ALA A 95 -55.11 -5.74 -14.89
N ILE A 96 -55.89 -4.69 -15.12
CA ILE A 96 -56.38 -4.25 -16.41
C ILE A 96 -55.53 -3.10 -16.99
N GLU A 97 -54.74 -2.40 -16.22
CA GLU A 97 -53.78 -1.40 -16.68
C GLU A 97 -52.34 -1.91 -16.85
N ALA A 98 -52.18 -3.21 -17.01
CA ALA A 98 -50.90 -3.84 -17.38
C ALA A 98 -50.48 -3.56 -18.84
N GLY A 99 -51.15 -2.64 -19.50
CA GLY A 99 -50.60 -1.94 -20.68
C GLY A 99 -49.35 -1.24 -20.24
N LEU A 100 -48.23 -1.63 -20.83
CA LEU A 100 -46.89 -1.02 -20.73
C LEU A 100 -47.05 0.46 -20.41
N ASN A 101 -46.91 0.86 -19.16
CA ASN A 101 -47.22 2.22 -18.76
C ASN A 101 -46.12 3.07 -19.38
N LEU A 102 -46.39 3.59 -20.60
CA LEU A 102 -45.43 4.33 -21.42
C LEU A 102 -44.75 5.41 -20.60
N ARG A 103 -45.46 5.98 -19.63
CA ARG A 103 -44.96 6.98 -18.70
C ARG A 103 -43.83 6.43 -17.80
N LEU A 104 -43.95 5.19 -17.33
CA LEU A 104 -42.87 4.52 -16.58
C LEU A 104 -41.65 4.31 -17.44
N LEU A 105 -41.80 3.85 -18.69
CA LEU A 105 -40.69 3.67 -19.63
C LEU A 105 -39.97 4.99 -19.91
N PHE A 106 -40.70 6.08 -20.19
CA PHE A 106 -40.12 7.39 -20.45
C PHE A 106 -39.41 7.98 -19.21
N THR A 107 -39.73 7.54 -18.00
CA THR A 107 -39.07 8.01 -16.76
C THR A 107 -37.91 7.06 -16.37
N MET A 108 -38.13 5.74 -16.42
CA MET A 108 -37.14 4.74 -15.97
C MET A 108 -35.93 4.62 -16.89
N ILE A 109 -36.15 4.66 -18.23
CA ILE A 109 -35.05 4.48 -19.19
C ILE A 109 -34.02 5.62 -19.09
N PRO A 110 -34.41 6.91 -19.15
CA PRO A 110 -33.45 8.01 -18.97
C PRO A 110 -32.78 7.98 -17.60
N TRP A 111 -33.56 7.74 -16.51
CA TRP A 111 -33.01 7.64 -15.16
C TRP A 111 -31.96 6.54 -15.04
N ALA A 112 -32.24 5.33 -15.54
CA ALA A 112 -31.33 4.20 -15.55
C ALA A 112 -30.07 4.51 -16.38
N GLY A 113 -30.24 5.11 -17.56
CA GLY A 113 -29.14 5.54 -18.41
C GLY A 113 -28.22 6.55 -17.73
N PHE A 114 -28.79 7.59 -17.11
CA PHE A 114 -28.02 8.57 -16.35
C PHE A 114 -27.36 7.99 -15.11
N LEU A 115 -28.04 7.06 -14.40
CA LEU A 115 -27.47 6.39 -13.24
C LEU A 115 -26.22 5.58 -13.62
N ILE A 116 -26.30 4.78 -14.70
CA ILE A 116 -25.18 3.97 -15.20
C ILE A 116 -24.06 4.89 -15.72
N LEU A 117 -24.41 5.95 -16.46
CA LEU A 117 -23.44 6.93 -16.95
C LEU A 117 -22.70 7.63 -15.79
N THR A 118 -23.43 8.01 -14.75
CA THR A 118 -22.85 8.61 -13.54
C THR A 118 -21.89 7.64 -12.87
N GLY A 119 -22.30 6.38 -12.68
CA GLY A 119 -21.42 5.34 -12.12
C GLY A 119 -20.15 5.15 -12.93
N TYR A 120 -20.29 5.08 -14.26
CA TYR A 120 -19.14 4.99 -15.17
C TYR A 120 -18.21 6.21 -15.06
N ALA A 121 -18.77 7.42 -15.09
CA ALA A 121 -18.00 8.67 -15.04
C ALA A 121 -17.25 8.83 -13.72
N VAL A 122 -17.97 8.68 -12.59
CA VAL A 122 -17.37 8.82 -11.24
C VAL A 122 -16.32 7.72 -11.00
N GLY A 123 -16.62 6.47 -11.36
CA GLY A 123 -15.68 5.37 -11.21
C GLY A 123 -14.44 5.55 -12.09
N THR A 124 -14.60 6.03 -13.34
CA THR A 124 -13.47 6.31 -14.23
C THR A 124 -12.59 7.43 -13.66
N LEU A 125 -13.19 8.49 -13.12
CA LEU A 125 -12.45 9.58 -12.50
C LEU A 125 -11.68 9.12 -11.27
N ALA A 126 -12.28 8.27 -10.44
CA ALA A 126 -11.63 7.69 -9.26
C ALA A 126 -10.44 6.81 -9.65
N ASP A 127 -10.62 5.92 -10.66
CA ASP A 127 -9.54 5.05 -11.15
C ASP A 127 -8.39 5.88 -11.76
N GLN A 128 -8.70 6.91 -12.55
CA GLN A 128 -7.68 7.80 -13.11
C GLN A 128 -6.92 8.57 -12.03
N ARG A 129 -7.62 9.00 -10.99
CA ARG A 129 -6.98 9.69 -9.86
C ARG A 129 -6.02 8.76 -9.12
N ARG A 130 -6.43 7.52 -8.86
CA ARG A 130 -5.57 6.49 -8.23
C ARG A 130 -4.34 6.22 -9.08
N ALA A 131 -4.51 5.96 -10.38
CA ALA A 131 -3.41 5.71 -11.30
C ALA A 131 -2.40 6.89 -11.32
N ARG A 132 -2.88 8.13 -11.38
CA ARG A 132 -2.01 9.32 -11.34
C ARG A 132 -1.21 9.44 -10.04
N LEU A 133 -1.80 9.05 -8.90
CA LEU A 133 -1.09 9.05 -7.62
C LEU A 133 0.00 7.97 -7.59
N GLU A 134 -0.27 6.80 -8.16
CA GLU A 134 0.72 5.72 -8.30
C GLU A 134 1.86 6.11 -9.25
N ASP A 135 1.53 6.72 -10.40
CA ASP A 135 2.53 7.23 -11.35
C ASP A 135 3.42 8.31 -10.71
N LEU A 136 2.82 9.24 -9.96
CA LEU A 136 3.57 10.29 -9.25
C LEU A 136 4.48 9.69 -8.18
N LYS A 137 4.00 8.67 -7.45
CA LYS A 137 4.79 7.95 -6.45
C LYS A 137 5.97 7.23 -7.12
N GLY A 138 5.75 6.56 -8.25
CA GLY A 138 6.79 5.90 -9.02
C GLY A 138 7.86 6.89 -9.52
N ALA A 139 7.44 8.02 -10.09
CA ALA A 139 8.35 9.07 -10.55
C ALA A 139 9.19 9.65 -9.40
N TYR A 140 8.59 9.85 -8.24
CA TYR A 140 9.28 10.31 -7.05
C TYR A 140 10.34 9.32 -6.55
N MET A 141 10.01 8.02 -6.49
CA MET A 141 10.98 6.98 -6.11
C MET A 141 12.17 6.94 -7.08
N THR A 142 11.90 6.99 -8.39
CA THR A 142 12.95 7.06 -9.41
C THR A 142 13.84 8.29 -9.25
N MET A 143 13.24 9.44 -8.91
CA MET A 143 14.02 10.66 -8.66
C MET A 143 14.93 10.52 -7.43
N LEU A 144 14.44 9.93 -6.35
CA LEU A 144 15.24 9.65 -5.15
C LEU A 144 16.41 8.71 -5.48
N GLU A 145 16.14 7.62 -6.20
CA GLU A 145 17.17 6.66 -6.63
C GLU A 145 18.27 7.34 -7.46
N LEU A 146 17.86 8.17 -8.43
CA LEU A 146 18.81 8.92 -9.27
C LEU A 146 19.63 9.94 -8.47
N MET A 147 18.99 10.64 -7.52
CA MET A 147 19.68 11.60 -6.66
C MET A 147 20.68 10.91 -5.75
N THR A 148 20.29 9.82 -5.11
CA THR A 148 21.17 9.02 -4.25
C THR A 148 22.35 8.49 -5.05
N PHE A 149 22.11 7.90 -6.23
CA PHE A 149 23.15 7.44 -7.13
C PHE A 149 24.11 8.56 -7.54
N HIS A 150 23.60 9.77 -7.82
CA HIS A 150 24.44 10.92 -8.17
C HIS A 150 25.30 11.40 -6.99
N LEU A 151 24.75 11.39 -5.78
CA LEU A 151 25.49 11.76 -4.58
C LEU A 151 26.58 10.73 -4.26
N GLU A 152 26.29 9.43 -4.36
CA GLU A 152 27.29 8.36 -4.17
C GLU A 152 28.37 8.35 -5.26
N SER A 153 28.01 8.66 -6.50
CA SER A 153 28.99 8.70 -7.61
C SER A 153 30.05 9.79 -7.45
N SER A 154 29.80 10.80 -6.65
CA SER A 154 30.80 11.80 -6.28
C SER A 154 31.80 11.31 -5.24
N GLU A 155 31.44 10.24 -4.50
CA GLU A 155 32.30 9.54 -3.54
C GLU A 155 32.79 8.24 -4.19
N ARG A 156 34.01 8.22 -4.70
CA ARG A 156 34.59 7.20 -5.60
C ARG A 156 34.46 5.71 -5.19
N HIS A 157 33.94 5.37 -4.02
CA HIS A 157 33.95 4.02 -3.47
C HIS A 157 32.59 3.37 -3.22
N ASN A 158 31.47 4.12 -3.26
CA ASN A 158 30.16 3.65 -2.80
C ASN A 158 29.05 3.59 -3.86
N THR A 159 29.39 3.67 -5.14
CA THR A 159 28.37 3.76 -6.22
C THR A 159 27.33 2.63 -6.14
N GLY A 160 26.06 2.97 -5.90
CA GLY A 160 24.92 2.05 -5.82
C GLY A 160 24.82 1.28 -4.50
N HIS A 161 25.56 1.66 -3.45
CA HIS A 161 25.49 1.02 -2.15
C HIS A 161 24.10 1.17 -1.53
N SER A 162 23.60 2.40 -1.37
CA SER A 162 22.28 2.64 -0.79
C SER A 162 21.16 1.96 -1.55
N PHE A 163 21.27 1.83 -2.88
CA PHE A 163 20.32 1.06 -3.68
C PHE A 163 20.33 -0.43 -3.31
N ARG A 164 21.52 -1.06 -3.21
CA ARG A 164 21.63 -2.46 -2.81
C ARG A 164 21.14 -2.68 -1.39
N VAL A 165 21.46 -1.77 -0.46
CA VAL A 165 20.95 -1.80 0.91
C VAL A 165 19.42 -1.73 0.92
N ALA A 166 18.81 -0.83 0.13
CA ALA A 166 17.37 -0.69 0.05
C ALA A 166 16.67 -1.97 -0.47
N GLU A 167 17.20 -2.58 -1.54
CA GLU A 167 16.68 -3.85 -2.07
C GLU A 167 16.81 -4.99 -1.06
N ARG A 168 17.94 -5.05 -0.36
CA ARG A 168 18.20 -6.05 0.69
C ARG A 168 17.26 -5.86 1.88
N ALA A 169 17.11 -4.62 2.36
CA ALA A 169 16.25 -4.27 3.47
C ALA A 169 14.78 -4.62 3.18
N VAL A 170 14.27 -4.27 1.99
CA VAL A 170 12.90 -4.61 1.56
C VAL A 170 12.71 -6.13 1.49
N THR A 171 13.70 -6.87 1.00
CA THR A 171 13.63 -8.33 0.93
C THR A 171 13.58 -8.97 2.32
N LEU A 172 14.44 -8.51 3.24
CA LEU A 172 14.46 -8.96 4.65
C LEU A 172 13.16 -8.58 5.37
N GLY A 173 12.71 -7.34 5.21
CA GLY A 173 11.47 -6.86 5.83
C GLY A 173 10.25 -7.66 5.37
N ARG A 174 10.18 -8.03 4.09
CA ARG A 174 9.11 -8.88 3.54
C ARG A 174 9.14 -10.29 4.15
N GLU A 175 10.33 -10.88 4.31
CA GLU A 175 10.51 -12.18 4.95
C GLU A 175 10.07 -12.15 6.43
N LEU A 176 10.23 -11.00 7.09
CA LEU A 176 9.82 -10.77 8.48
C LEU A 176 8.35 -10.34 8.62
N GLY A 177 7.59 -10.27 7.53
CA GLY A 177 6.16 -9.97 7.54
C GLY A 177 5.82 -8.50 7.74
N MET A 178 6.72 -7.56 7.42
CA MET A 178 6.45 -6.13 7.46
C MET A 178 5.36 -5.76 6.45
N ARG A 179 4.52 -4.80 6.80
CA ARG A 179 3.45 -4.28 5.94
C ARG A 179 4.02 -3.50 4.76
N SER A 180 3.27 -3.43 3.66
CA SER A 180 3.71 -2.73 2.44
C SER A 180 4.11 -1.27 2.69
N GLU A 181 3.38 -0.57 3.55
CA GLU A 181 3.66 0.82 3.92
C GLU A 181 5.00 0.94 4.69
N GLU A 182 5.23 0.05 5.66
CA GLU A 182 6.49 -0.01 6.41
C GLU A 182 7.69 -0.37 5.52
N LEU A 183 7.48 -1.21 4.50
CA LEU A 183 8.51 -1.56 3.51
C LEU A 183 8.87 -0.38 2.60
N GLU A 184 7.91 0.47 2.27
CA GLU A 184 8.16 1.70 1.51
C GLU A 184 8.96 2.71 2.33
N ASP A 185 8.57 2.95 3.57
CA ASP A 185 9.30 3.83 4.48
C ASP A 185 10.73 3.33 4.71
N LEU A 186 10.90 2.02 4.90
CA LEU A 186 12.20 1.36 5.02
C LEU A 186 13.04 1.52 3.74
N ARG A 187 12.45 1.39 2.56
CA ARG A 187 13.15 1.57 1.29
C ARG A 187 13.69 3.00 1.17
N VAL A 188 12.85 3.99 1.46
CA VAL A 188 13.26 5.41 1.41
C VAL A 188 14.34 5.69 2.46
N ALA A 189 14.19 5.18 3.68
CA ALA A 189 15.19 5.32 4.74
C ALA A 189 16.54 4.69 4.33
N ALA A 190 16.53 3.51 3.72
CA ALA A 190 17.71 2.83 3.22
C ALA A 190 18.41 3.61 2.10
N LEU A 191 17.67 4.26 1.20
CA LEU A 191 18.26 5.14 0.19
C LEU A 191 18.93 6.40 0.79
N LEU A 192 18.46 6.85 1.94
CA LEU A 192 18.90 8.10 2.56
C LEU A 192 19.84 7.91 3.77
N HIS A 193 20.11 6.66 4.20
CA HIS A 193 20.78 6.38 5.48
C HIS A 193 22.19 6.97 5.60
N GLU A 194 22.93 7.06 4.50
CA GLU A 194 24.27 7.67 4.48
C GLU A 194 24.24 9.21 4.58
N LEU A 195 23.10 9.86 4.24
CA LEU A 195 23.00 11.32 4.24
C LEU A 195 22.77 11.90 5.64
N GLY A 196 22.36 11.08 6.61
CA GLY A 196 22.05 11.51 7.95
C GLY A 196 20.84 12.48 8.05
N PRO A 197 20.12 12.51 9.18
CA PRO A 197 18.86 13.26 9.31
C PRO A 197 19.06 14.79 9.33
N GLN A 198 20.29 15.27 9.57
CA GLN A 198 20.63 16.69 9.63
C GLN A 198 21.41 17.18 8.39
N ASP A 199 21.54 16.38 7.34
CA ASP A 199 22.26 16.79 6.15
C ASP A 199 21.58 18.04 5.54
N PRO A 200 22.33 19.16 5.39
CA PRO A 200 21.78 20.40 4.84
C PRO A 200 21.24 20.25 3.42
N ARG A 201 21.66 19.20 2.69
CA ARG A 201 21.19 18.88 1.33
C ARG A 201 19.76 18.34 1.38
N LEU A 202 19.46 17.44 2.34
CA LEU A 202 18.13 16.92 2.56
C LEU A 202 17.17 17.99 3.08
N LEU A 203 17.59 18.79 4.06
CA LEU A 203 16.78 19.87 4.62
C LEU A 203 16.36 20.87 3.53
N ARG A 204 17.29 21.30 2.67
CA ARG A 204 16.98 22.18 1.53
C ARG A 204 16.01 21.56 0.53
N LEU A 205 16.11 20.25 0.28
CA LEU A 205 15.19 19.54 -0.59
C LEU A 205 13.76 19.60 -0.03
N PHE A 206 13.60 19.45 1.29
CA PHE A 206 12.32 19.56 1.98
C PHE A 206 11.73 20.96 1.98
N GLU A 207 12.58 21.98 2.15
CA GLU A 207 12.15 23.38 2.16
C GLU A 207 11.64 23.86 0.79
N GLN A 208 12.20 23.28 -0.28
CA GLN A 208 11.81 23.61 -1.66
C GLN A 208 10.49 22.98 -2.11
N PHE A 209 9.95 22.00 -1.37
CA PHE A 209 8.64 21.43 -1.72
C PHE A 209 7.53 22.45 -1.46
N PRO A 210 6.70 22.79 -2.46
CA PRO A 210 5.51 23.61 -2.27
C PRO A 210 4.62 23.05 -1.15
N GLY A 211 3.95 23.94 -0.41
CA GLY A 211 3.11 23.56 0.74
C GLY A 211 2.07 22.48 0.43
N ASP A 212 1.57 22.47 -0.81
CA ASP A 212 0.59 21.48 -1.30
C ASP A 212 1.18 20.07 -1.38
N VAL A 213 2.47 19.94 -1.69
CA VAL A 213 3.17 18.65 -1.77
C VAL A 213 3.41 18.05 -0.38
N ARG A 214 3.49 18.89 0.68
CA ARG A 214 3.63 18.42 2.07
C ARG A 214 2.40 17.67 2.59
N GLN A 215 1.26 17.80 1.92
CA GLN A 215 0.01 17.08 2.24
C GLN A 215 -0.16 15.78 1.46
N LEU A 216 0.71 15.50 0.49
CA LEU A 216 0.68 14.25 -0.25
C LEU A 216 1.16 13.07 0.61
N PRO A 217 0.71 11.84 0.35
CA PRO A 217 1.20 10.63 1.01
C PRO A 217 2.72 10.48 0.97
N ILE A 218 3.35 10.97 -0.11
CA ILE A 218 4.81 11.02 -0.30
C ILE A 218 5.51 11.81 0.81
N ALA A 219 4.95 12.96 1.23
CA ALA A 219 5.55 13.75 2.29
C ALA A 219 5.45 13.06 3.66
N THR A 220 4.44 12.22 3.85
CA THR A 220 4.29 11.39 5.05
C THR A 220 5.33 10.28 5.09
N SER A 221 5.49 9.54 3.98
CA SER A 221 6.52 8.49 3.81
C SER A 221 7.93 9.05 3.96
N MET A 222 8.21 10.24 3.41
CA MET A 222 9.49 10.90 3.56
C MET A 222 9.78 11.27 5.02
N ARG A 223 8.78 11.75 5.76
CA ARG A 223 8.96 12.08 7.19
C ARG A 223 9.22 10.82 8.01
N ALA A 224 8.44 9.74 7.78
CA ALA A 224 8.65 8.47 8.43
C ALA A 224 10.03 7.88 8.11
N ALA A 225 10.48 7.98 6.86
CA ALA A 225 11.82 7.56 6.47
C ALA A 225 12.93 8.36 7.16
N LEU A 226 12.77 9.67 7.32
CA LEU A 226 13.75 10.50 8.05
C LEU A 226 13.76 10.19 9.54
N ASP A 227 12.61 9.92 10.14
CA ASP A 227 12.53 9.47 11.52
C ASP A 227 13.27 8.13 11.69
N LEU A 228 13.13 7.20 10.73
CA LEU A 228 13.88 5.95 10.68
C LEU A 228 15.39 6.16 10.51
N VAL A 229 15.82 7.09 9.66
CA VAL A 229 17.25 7.43 9.50
C VAL A 229 17.81 8.01 10.81
N GLY A 230 17.04 8.86 11.50
CA GLY A 230 17.42 9.37 12.82
C GLY A 230 17.53 8.27 13.86
N GLU A 231 16.57 7.36 13.91
CA GLU A 231 16.58 6.19 14.79
C GLU A 231 17.76 5.25 14.47
N TYR A 232 18.04 5.05 13.17
CA TYR A 232 19.18 4.25 12.70
C TYR A 232 20.52 4.84 13.14
N SER A 233 20.72 6.16 12.99
CA SER A 233 21.94 6.84 13.42
C SER A 233 22.14 6.67 14.92
N HIS A 234 21.09 6.84 15.70
CA HIS A 234 21.13 6.64 17.16
C HIS A 234 21.42 5.18 17.55
N TYR A 235 20.81 4.23 16.84
CA TYR A 235 21.08 2.80 17.00
C TYR A 235 22.56 2.48 16.74
N HIS A 236 23.13 3.02 15.67
CA HIS A 236 24.51 2.78 15.26
C HIS A 236 25.52 3.33 16.27
N GLU A 237 25.20 4.46 16.92
CA GLU A 237 26.05 5.04 17.98
C GLU A 237 26.10 4.17 19.24
N HIS A 238 25.08 3.38 19.53
CA HIS A 238 24.93 2.61 20.76
C HIS A 238 25.25 1.11 20.60
N VAL A 239 25.32 0.62 19.37
CA VAL A 239 25.68 -0.77 19.06
C VAL A 239 27.18 -0.97 19.27
N GLY A 240 27.53 -1.87 20.19
CA GLY A 240 28.93 -2.14 20.53
C GLY A 240 29.40 -1.55 21.88
N ALA A 241 28.62 -0.70 22.53
CA ALA A 241 28.72 -0.44 23.95
C ALA A 241 28.04 -1.62 24.68
N ASP A 242 28.47 -2.01 25.89
CA ASP A 242 28.13 -3.20 26.71
C ASP A 242 26.64 -3.64 26.81
N TRP A 243 25.79 -3.35 25.81
CA TRP A 243 24.37 -3.61 25.79
C TRP A 243 24.02 -4.61 24.70
N PRO A 244 23.32 -5.72 25.01
CA PRO A 244 22.77 -6.64 24.00
C PRO A 244 21.77 -5.89 23.11
N VAL A 245 21.89 -6.08 21.79
CA VAL A 245 21.03 -5.43 20.77
C VAL A 245 19.54 -5.68 20.98
N ASP A 246 19.17 -6.85 21.53
CA ASP A 246 17.79 -7.18 21.85
C ASP A 246 17.19 -6.28 22.97
N LEU A 247 18.05 -5.60 23.73
CA LEU A 247 17.68 -4.61 24.75
C LEU A 247 17.72 -3.16 24.20
N VAL A 248 18.37 -2.93 23.04
CA VAL A 248 18.35 -1.64 22.37
C VAL A 248 16.95 -1.43 21.79
N ARG A 249 16.25 -0.41 22.27
CA ARG A 249 14.93 -0.03 21.75
C ARG A 249 15.10 0.54 20.34
N GLY A 250 14.93 -0.33 19.33
CA GLY A 250 14.91 0.05 17.94
C GLY A 250 13.69 -0.60 17.27
N SER A 251 13.07 0.09 16.33
CA SER A 251 12.01 -0.47 15.50
C SER A 251 12.53 -1.66 14.69
N LEU A 252 11.64 -2.55 14.25
CA LEU A 252 12.01 -3.66 13.37
C LEU A 252 12.69 -3.15 12.10
N ALA A 253 12.21 -2.02 11.56
CA ALA A 253 12.74 -1.39 10.36
C ALA A 253 14.22 -1.01 10.52
N VAL A 254 14.59 -0.41 11.66
CA VAL A 254 15.99 -0.04 11.96
C VAL A 254 16.88 -1.27 12.08
N LYS A 255 16.41 -2.33 12.75
CA LYS A 255 17.16 -3.60 12.88
C LYS A 255 17.39 -4.27 11.53
N VAL A 256 16.39 -4.20 10.64
CA VAL A 256 16.47 -4.70 9.26
C VAL A 256 17.47 -3.88 8.45
N LEU A 257 17.41 -2.55 8.56
CA LEU A 257 18.33 -1.64 7.88
C LEU A 257 19.79 -1.92 8.30
N ALA A 258 20.03 -2.06 9.61
CA ALA A 258 21.38 -2.33 10.15
C ALA A 258 22.00 -3.64 9.61
N VAL A 259 21.20 -4.70 9.51
CA VAL A 259 21.66 -5.98 8.97
C VAL A 259 21.87 -5.89 7.45
N ALA A 260 20.99 -5.18 6.72
CA ALA A 260 21.10 -5.00 5.28
C ALA A 260 22.35 -4.17 4.92
N ASP A 261 22.60 -3.09 5.62
CA ASP A 261 23.77 -2.23 5.44
C ASP A 261 25.07 -2.99 5.75
N ALA A 262 25.14 -3.66 6.89
CA ALA A 262 26.30 -4.47 7.25
C ALA A 262 26.58 -5.56 6.20
N PHE A 263 25.54 -6.21 5.67
CA PHE A 263 25.71 -7.25 4.66
C PHE A 263 26.28 -6.69 3.35
N GLU A 264 25.78 -5.57 2.87
CA GLU A 264 26.32 -4.94 1.64
C GLU A 264 27.73 -4.35 1.87
N THR A 265 27.97 -3.71 3.04
CA THR A 265 29.28 -3.16 3.41
C THR A 265 30.36 -4.24 3.53
N LEU A 266 30.05 -5.43 4.09
CA LEU A 266 30.99 -6.53 4.18
C LEU A 266 31.44 -7.05 2.82
N GLN A 267 30.62 -6.95 1.80
CA GLN A 267 30.93 -7.38 0.44
C GLN A 267 31.66 -6.33 -0.38
N MET A 268 31.86 -5.13 0.17
CA MET A 268 32.64 -4.08 -0.48
C MET A 268 34.13 -4.17 -0.14
N PRO A 269 35.04 -3.77 -1.06
CA PRO A 269 36.46 -3.66 -0.74
C PRO A 269 36.67 -2.57 0.30
N SER A 270 37.45 -2.88 1.33
CA SER A 270 37.88 -1.94 2.38
C SER A 270 39.40 -1.84 2.39
N PRO A 271 40.01 -0.69 2.79
CA PRO A 271 41.44 -0.54 2.85
C PRO A 271 42.16 -1.61 3.67
N ASN A 272 41.48 -2.17 4.66
CA ASN A 272 42.06 -3.10 5.64
C ASN A 272 41.67 -4.56 5.44
N ARG A 273 40.77 -4.86 4.47
CA ARG A 273 40.32 -6.23 4.24
C ARG A 273 39.77 -6.43 2.81
N PRO A 274 39.93 -7.63 2.24
CA PRO A 274 39.25 -8.02 1.01
C PRO A 274 37.72 -8.10 1.24
N PRO A 275 36.90 -8.00 0.16
CA PRO A 275 35.48 -8.19 0.24
C PRO A 275 35.16 -9.64 0.65
N PHE A 276 34.15 -9.80 1.51
CA PHE A 276 33.61 -11.12 1.84
C PHE A 276 32.78 -11.67 0.67
N SER A 277 32.76 -12.98 0.53
CA SER A 277 31.74 -13.64 -0.26
C SER A 277 30.35 -13.42 0.37
N PRO A 278 29.23 -13.55 -0.36
CA PRO A 278 27.91 -13.41 0.22
C PRO A 278 27.71 -14.31 1.45
N TRP A 279 28.16 -15.58 1.39
CA TRP A 279 28.07 -16.50 2.53
C TRP A 279 28.99 -16.09 3.68
N GLY A 280 30.22 -15.67 3.37
CA GLY A 280 31.14 -15.15 4.38
C GLY A 280 30.62 -13.92 5.11
N ALA A 281 29.88 -13.04 4.42
CA ALA A 281 29.22 -11.91 5.05
C ALA A 281 28.11 -12.37 6.01
N VAL A 282 27.32 -13.40 5.64
CA VAL A 282 26.32 -14.00 6.54
C VAL A 282 26.99 -14.56 7.80
N GLU A 283 28.06 -15.34 7.66
CA GLU A 283 28.78 -15.91 8.81
C GLU A 283 29.34 -14.83 9.74
N GLU A 284 29.84 -13.72 9.18
CA GLU A 284 30.35 -12.62 9.99
C GLU A 284 29.25 -11.93 10.77
N ILE A 285 28.09 -11.68 10.13
CA ILE A 285 26.91 -11.10 10.79
C ILE A 285 26.35 -12.04 11.86
N GLU A 286 26.39 -13.36 11.64
CA GLU A 286 25.95 -14.36 12.63
C GLU A 286 26.81 -14.33 13.90
N ARG A 287 28.10 -14.03 13.81
CA ARG A 287 28.95 -13.87 15.01
C ARG A 287 28.52 -12.69 15.88
N GLY A 288 27.94 -11.66 15.28
CA GLY A 288 27.40 -10.51 15.99
C GLY A 288 25.94 -10.65 16.42
N ALA A 289 25.28 -11.79 16.15
CA ALA A 289 23.88 -11.99 16.48
C ALA A 289 23.62 -11.91 17.99
N GLY A 290 22.61 -11.13 18.39
CA GLY A 290 22.26 -10.89 19.80
C GLY A 290 23.16 -9.88 20.53
N GLN A 291 24.26 -9.43 19.91
CA GLN A 291 25.15 -8.40 20.45
C GLN A 291 25.18 -7.15 19.60
N ILE A 292 25.36 -7.30 18.30
CA ILE A 292 25.43 -6.20 17.33
C ILE A 292 24.17 -6.19 16.45
N PHE A 293 23.65 -7.37 16.11
CA PHE A 293 22.53 -7.54 15.20
C PHE A 293 21.38 -8.31 15.84
N ALA A 294 20.16 -7.94 15.55
CA ALA A 294 18.96 -8.60 16.04
C ALA A 294 18.89 -10.06 15.51
N THR A 295 18.75 -11.01 16.42
CA THR A 295 18.85 -12.45 16.13
C THR A 295 17.77 -12.94 15.13
N ASP A 296 16.58 -12.36 15.18
CA ASP A 296 15.47 -12.67 14.27
C ASP A 296 15.78 -12.22 12.84
N VAL A 297 16.36 -11.02 12.68
CA VAL A 297 16.75 -10.46 11.37
C VAL A 297 17.93 -11.25 10.78
N VAL A 298 18.93 -11.61 11.61
CA VAL A 298 20.07 -12.45 11.19
C VAL A 298 19.57 -13.82 10.70
N ARG A 299 18.60 -14.41 11.39
CA ARG A 299 18.00 -15.69 10.96
C ARG A 299 17.29 -15.56 9.62
N ALA A 300 16.59 -14.46 9.39
CA ALA A 300 15.94 -14.16 8.11
C ALA A 300 16.99 -13.99 6.99
N LEU A 301 18.09 -13.27 7.24
CA LEU A 301 19.19 -13.12 6.29
C LEU A 301 19.77 -14.48 5.90
N ARG A 302 20.08 -15.33 6.88
CA ARG A 302 20.60 -16.70 6.63
C ARG A 302 19.64 -17.53 5.78
N LYS A 303 18.34 -17.49 6.08
CA LYS A 303 17.31 -18.21 5.32
C LYS A 303 17.29 -17.76 3.86
N LEU A 304 17.37 -16.46 3.61
CA LEU A 304 17.40 -15.89 2.25
C LEU A 304 18.69 -16.27 1.50
N ALA A 305 19.83 -16.25 2.18
CA ALA A 305 21.12 -16.62 1.58
C ALA A 305 21.22 -18.13 1.30
N ALA A 306 20.56 -18.97 2.07
CA ALA A 306 20.53 -20.42 1.86
C ALA A 306 19.51 -20.85 0.78
N ALA A 307 18.57 -19.99 0.41
CA ALA A 307 17.64 -20.27 -0.68
C ALA A 307 18.42 -20.30 -1.99
N PRO A 308 18.30 -21.36 -2.84
CA PRO A 308 18.90 -21.34 -4.16
C PRO A 308 18.37 -20.11 -4.90
N GLU A 309 19.29 -19.34 -5.53
CA GLU A 309 18.94 -18.21 -6.36
C GLU A 309 17.81 -18.63 -7.32
N ARG A 310 16.59 -18.28 -6.97
CA ARG A 310 15.53 -18.24 -7.97
C ARG A 310 15.98 -17.17 -8.93
N SER A 311 16.42 -17.64 -10.11
CA SER A 311 16.77 -16.79 -11.24
C SER A 311 15.84 -15.59 -11.21
N VAL A 312 16.42 -14.41 -11.00
CA VAL A 312 15.70 -13.14 -11.12
C VAL A 312 15.22 -13.13 -12.55
N GLU A 313 13.99 -13.56 -12.74
CA GLU A 313 13.31 -13.56 -14.02
C GLU A 313 13.28 -12.11 -14.45
N GLN A 314 14.00 -11.88 -15.50
CA GLN A 314 14.34 -10.61 -16.12
C GLN A 314 13.15 -9.65 -16.01
N ILE A 315 13.32 -8.59 -15.24
CA ILE A 315 12.52 -7.38 -15.40
C ILE A 315 12.67 -7.00 -16.87
N PRO A 316 11.59 -6.91 -17.65
CA PRO A 316 11.69 -6.55 -19.04
C PRO A 316 12.38 -5.19 -19.14
N ARG A 317 13.55 -5.16 -19.73
CA ARG A 317 14.26 -3.94 -20.13
C ARG A 317 13.45 -3.27 -21.25
N THR A 318 12.37 -2.61 -20.92
CA THR A 318 11.68 -1.69 -21.82
C THR A 318 12.29 -0.30 -21.71
N LEU A 319 13.57 -0.20 -22.03
CA LEU A 319 14.16 1.01 -22.54
C LEU A 319 14.79 0.65 -23.91
N SER A 320 13.93 0.40 -24.88
CA SER A 320 14.32 0.51 -26.27
C SER A 320 14.50 2.00 -26.56
N VAL A 321 15.75 2.40 -26.53
CA VAL A 321 16.26 3.63 -27.12
C VAL A 321 15.58 3.83 -28.47
N VAL A 322 14.79 4.90 -28.59
CA VAL A 322 14.40 5.46 -29.88
C VAL A 322 15.69 5.96 -30.52
N ARG A 323 16.30 5.12 -31.35
CA ARG A 323 17.29 5.54 -32.37
C ARG A 323 16.51 5.70 -33.66
N GLY A 324 16.59 6.88 -34.21
CA GLY A 324 16.50 7.03 -35.65
C GLY A 324 15.41 7.91 -36.20
N ALA A 325 15.84 8.95 -36.75
CA ALA A 325 15.53 9.83 -37.88
C ALA A 325 15.12 11.24 -37.49
#